data_4bd133dfa952bcda8120f0559bbbac52
#
_entry.id   4bd133dfa952bcda8120f0559bbbac52
#
_cell.length_a   1.000
_cell.length_b   1.000
_cell.length_c   1.000
_cell.angle_alpha   90.00
_cell.angle_beta   90.00
_cell.angle_gamma   90.00
#
_symmetry.space_group_name_H-M   'P 1'
#
loop_
_entity.id
_entity.type
_entity.pdbx_description
1 polymer ?
#
loop_
_entity_poly.entity_id
_entity_poly.type
_entity_poly.pdbx_seq_one_letter_code
_entity_poly.pdbx_strand_id
1 'polypeptide(L)'
;KPRYIWIDAAANFPDFANSKENIARDLALAKDAGFTDIVVDVRPTTGDVLFKTNLVDQVKFMYAWIGSNYTKVERTATWDYLQAFVDEARKQGLRIHAAINTFVGGNQIDGGTGLLYRDQSKAEWATQMNMQVGITSVMNTSESTKFFNPAHPEVQTFLCDLLKDLAGYDLDGIFLDRGRFLNLQADFSEESRKQFEEYMGGIRIQNYPNDILAPGASSLPATYPKYLTKWLEFRAKVIYDFMQKARTAVKGVKPGIKFGVYVGGWYSTYYDVGVNWAASTYDTSRYYNWATSKYKNYGYAACMD
;
A
#
# COMPACT_ATOMS: atom_id res chain seq x y z
N LYS A 1 18.33 -21.40 -1.42
CA LYS A 1 17.22 -20.66 -2.03
C LYS A 1 16.41 -20.00 -0.92
N PRO A 2 16.05 -18.69 -0.99
CA PRO A 2 15.27 -18.03 0.05
C PRO A 2 13.88 -18.66 0.23
N ARG A 3 13.45 -18.74 1.48
CA ARG A 3 12.10 -19.18 1.89
C ARG A 3 11.57 -18.15 2.87
N TYR A 4 10.56 -17.42 2.44
CA TYR A 4 9.96 -16.34 3.21
C TYR A 4 8.76 -16.85 4.00
N ILE A 5 8.60 -16.38 5.24
CA ILE A 5 7.35 -16.46 5.99
C ILE A 5 6.87 -15.05 6.31
N TRP A 6 5.60 -14.79 6.05
CA TRP A 6 4.96 -13.50 6.29
C TRP A 6 4.21 -13.53 7.61
N ILE A 7 4.44 -12.53 8.45
CA ILE A 7 3.78 -12.38 9.75
C ILE A 7 2.78 -11.23 9.63
N ASP A 8 1.52 -11.57 9.41
CA ASP A 8 0.41 -10.63 9.38
C ASP A 8 0.19 -10.03 10.78
N ALA A 9 0.03 -8.70 10.85
CA ALA A 9 -0.10 -8.02 12.13
C ALA A 9 -1.39 -8.40 12.86
N ALA A 10 -2.53 -8.49 12.16
CA ALA A 10 -3.80 -8.79 12.79
C ALA A 10 -3.89 -10.25 13.23
N ALA A 11 -3.63 -11.18 12.30
CA ALA A 11 -3.74 -12.62 12.59
C ALA A 11 -2.81 -13.08 13.71
N ASN A 12 -1.64 -12.48 13.82
CA ASN A 12 -0.61 -12.86 14.80
C ASN A 12 -0.54 -11.93 16.01
N PHE A 13 -1.40 -10.93 16.09
CA PHE A 13 -1.42 -9.97 17.20
C PHE A 13 -1.66 -10.62 18.55
N PRO A 14 -2.60 -11.59 18.68
CA PRO A 14 -2.81 -12.28 19.96
C PRO A 14 -1.56 -12.94 20.52
N ASP A 15 -0.69 -13.45 19.64
CA ASP A 15 0.53 -14.15 20.05
C ASP A 15 1.69 -13.19 20.34
N PHE A 16 1.86 -12.13 19.53
CA PHE A 16 3.09 -11.36 19.51
C PHE A 16 3.00 -9.97 20.14
N ALA A 17 1.80 -9.38 20.22
CA ALA A 17 1.65 -7.99 20.64
C ALA A 17 2.24 -7.69 22.03
N ASN A 18 2.17 -8.66 22.94
CA ASN A 18 2.53 -8.49 24.34
C ASN A 18 3.54 -9.53 24.86
N SER A 19 4.14 -10.35 23.98
CA SER A 19 5.00 -11.46 24.43
C SER A 19 6.23 -11.59 23.53
N LYS A 20 7.38 -11.17 24.04
CA LYS A 20 8.68 -11.42 23.40
C LYS A 20 9.03 -12.92 23.40
N GLU A 21 8.58 -13.67 24.42
CA GLU A 21 8.77 -15.11 24.51
C GLU A 21 8.09 -15.84 23.36
N ASN A 22 6.89 -15.42 22.98
CA ASN A 22 6.19 -16.00 21.83
C ASN A 22 6.90 -15.69 20.51
N ILE A 23 7.44 -14.47 20.36
CA ILE A 23 8.25 -14.09 19.19
C ILE A 23 9.48 -15.01 19.10
N ALA A 24 10.22 -15.18 20.18
CA ALA A 24 11.40 -16.04 20.24
C ALA A 24 11.07 -17.49 19.88
N ARG A 25 10.01 -18.04 20.49
CA ARG A 25 9.53 -19.39 20.22
C ARG A 25 9.21 -19.62 18.76
N ASP A 26 8.42 -18.72 18.16
CA ASP A 26 7.90 -18.93 16.81
C ASP A 26 8.95 -18.65 15.73
N LEU A 27 9.88 -17.73 15.97
CA LEU A 27 11.01 -17.55 15.07
C LEU A 27 11.98 -18.74 15.10
N ALA A 28 12.17 -19.37 16.27
CA ALA A 28 12.93 -20.62 16.36
C ALA A 28 12.25 -21.74 15.56
N LEU A 29 10.93 -21.89 15.68
CA LEU A 29 10.15 -22.85 14.90
C LEU A 29 10.25 -22.60 13.41
N ALA A 30 10.17 -21.32 12.98
CA ALA A 30 10.33 -20.95 11.57
C ALA A 30 11.73 -21.36 11.04
N LYS A 31 12.77 -21.10 11.82
CA LYS A 31 14.14 -21.52 11.49
C LYS A 31 14.24 -23.03 11.35
N ASP A 32 13.73 -23.79 12.31
CA ASP A 32 13.74 -25.24 12.30
C ASP A 32 12.96 -25.82 11.13
N ALA A 33 11.87 -25.16 10.71
CA ALA A 33 11.09 -25.52 9.53
C ALA A 33 11.79 -25.17 8.20
N GLY A 34 12.95 -24.54 8.25
CA GLY A 34 13.77 -24.24 7.07
C GLY A 34 13.45 -22.90 6.39
N PHE A 35 12.71 -21.99 7.04
CA PHE A 35 12.57 -20.62 6.58
C PHE A 35 13.89 -19.87 6.73
N THR A 36 14.18 -18.96 5.82
CA THR A 36 15.40 -18.16 5.79
C THR A 36 15.15 -16.68 6.02
N ASP A 37 13.93 -16.26 5.79
CA ASP A 37 13.53 -14.85 5.77
C ASP A 37 12.19 -14.68 6.48
N ILE A 38 12.11 -13.69 7.37
CA ILE A 38 10.89 -13.27 8.06
C ILE A 38 10.45 -11.92 7.48
N VAL A 39 9.20 -11.78 7.13
CA VAL A 39 8.58 -10.50 6.75
C VAL A 39 7.54 -10.13 7.79
N VAL A 40 7.75 -9.03 8.48
CA VAL A 40 6.86 -8.57 9.56
C VAL A 40 6.06 -7.37 9.09
N ASP A 41 4.72 -7.47 9.12
CA ASP A 41 3.84 -6.33 8.90
C ASP A 41 3.91 -5.41 10.12
N VAL A 42 4.44 -4.22 9.92
CA VAL A 42 4.61 -3.20 10.98
C VAL A 42 3.77 -1.95 10.75
N ARG A 43 2.93 -1.95 9.73
CA ARG A 43 1.90 -0.94 9.52
C ARG A 43 0.66 -1.59 8.93
N PRO A 44 -0.20 -2.12 9.83
CA PRO A 44 -1.44 -2.79 9.42
C PRO A 44 -2.48 -1.81 8.85
N THR A 45 -3.63 -2.34 8.47
CA THR A 45 -4.70 -1.56 7.84
C THR A 45 -5.41 -0.58 8.77
N THR A 46 -5.03 -0.50 10.03
CA THR A 46 -5.43 0.59 10.92
C THR A 46 -4.79 1.93 10.56
N GLY A 47 -3.70 1.90 9.78
CA GLY A 47 -2.93 3.10 9.43
C GLY A 47 -1.92 3.54 10.49
N ASP A 48 -1.89 2.87 11.64
CA ASP A 48 -0.91 3.09 12.70
C ASP A 48 0.26 2.11 12.57
N VAL A 49 1.30 2.26 13.39
CA VAL A 49 2.56 1.53 13.22
C VAL A 49 2.97 0.72 14.44
N LEU A 50 3.86 -0.25 14.20
CA LEU A 50 4.50 -1.10 15.20
C LEU A 50 6.03 -0.94 15.16
N PHE A 51 6.47 0.27 14.89
CA PHE A 51 7.88 0.69 14.96
C PHE A 51 7.97 2.15 15.41
N LYS A 52 9.14 2.57 15.87
CA LYS A 52 9.34 3.93 16.37
C LYS A 52 9.33 4.98 15.27
N THR A 53 8.44 5.93 15.39
CA THR A 53 8.38 7.16 14.58
C THR A 53 7.58 8.22 15.31
N ASN A 54 7.84 9.48 14.99
CA ASN A 54 7.04 10.62 15.48
C ASN A 54 5.96 11.04 14.46
N LEU A 55 5.84 10.36 13.33
CA LEU A 55 4.98 10.79 12.23
C LEU A 55 3.55 10.26 12.34
N VAL A 56 3.36 9.16 13.05
CA VAL A 56 2.07 8.50 13.23
C VAL A 56 2.06 7.74 14.55
N ASP A 57 0.86 7.49 15.09
CA ASP A 57 0.71 6.81 16.37
C ASP A 57 1.04 5.31 16.29
N GLN A 58 1.36 4.75 17.45
CA GLN A 58 1.52 3.31 17.61
C GLN A 58 0.18 2.60 17.54
N VAL A 59 0.18 1.38 17.00
CA VAL A 59 -0.99 0.47 17.08
C VAL A 59 -1.30 0.18 18.55
N LYS A 60 -2.54 0.45 18.96
CA LYS A 60 -3.03 0.19 20.31
C LYS A 60 -3.81 -1.11 20.44
N PHE A 61 -4.42 -1.55 19.35
CA PHE A 61 -5.23 -2.76 19.28
C PHE A 61 -5.35 -3.28 17.86
N MET A 62 -5.66 -4.56 17.74
CA MET A 62 -6.12 -5.18 16.50
C MET A 62 -7.30 -6.10 16.82
N TYR A 63 -8.18 -6.32 15.84
CA TYR A 63 -9.15 -7.40 15.90
C TYR A 63 -8.59 -8.62 15.21
N ALA A 64 -8.73 -9.76 15.86
CA ALA A 64 -8.25 -11.05 15.37
C ALA A 64 -9.23 -12.17 15.67
N TRP A 65 -9.20 -13.22 14.87
CA TRP A 65 -9.92 -14.45 15.18
C TRP A 65 -9.14 -15.27 16.20
N ILE A 66 -9.77 -15.52 17.35
CA ILE A 66 -9.27 -16.43 18.38
C ILE A 66 -10.28 -17.58 18.45
N GLY A 67 -9.94 -18.70 17.82
CA GLY A 67 -10.92 -19.75 17.54
C GLY A 67 -12.03 -19.24 16.62
N SER A 68 -13.28 -19.31 17.07
CA SER A 68 -14.45 -18.81 16.33
C SER A 68 -14.86 -17.38 16.71
N ASN A 69 -14.14 -16.71 17.59
CA ASN A 69 -14.48 -15.40 18.11
C ASN A 69 -13.61 -14.31 17.48
N TYR A 70 -14.23 -13.32 16.85
CA TYR A 70 -13.56 -12.11 16.38
C TYR A 70 -13.38 -11.17 17.57
N THR A 71 -12.14 -11.05 18.04
CA THR A 71 -11.83 -10.50 19.36
C THR A 71 -10.91 -9.28 19.23
N LYS A 72 -11.21 -8.24 20.00
CA LYS A 72 -10.31 -7.10 20.17
C LYS A 72 -9.16 -7.49 21.09
N VAL A 73 -7.94 -7.34 20.60
CA VAL A 73 -6.72 -7.58 21.35
C VAL A 73 -5.98 -6.28 21.54
N GLU A 74 -5.80 -5.84 22.77
CA GLU A 74 -5.07 -4.62 23.09
C GLU A 74 -3.58 -4.87 23.24
N ARG A 75 -2.76 -3.96 22.75
CA ARG A 75 -1.33 -3.95 23.01
C ARG A 75 -1.04 -3.10 24.23
N THR A 76 -0.58 -3.74 25.28
CA THR A 76 -0.18 -3.11 26.55
C THR A 76 1.33 -3.01 26.71
N ALA A 77 2.08 -3.78 25.93
CA ALA A 77 3.54 -3.76 25.94
C ALA A 77 4.09 -2.38 25.53
N THR A 78 5.18 -1.99 26.15
CA THR A 78 5.86 -0.71 25.90
C THR A 78 7.15 -0.86 25.11
N TRP A 79 7.62 -2.08 24.91
CA TRP A 79 8.82 -2.35 24.11
C TRP A 79 8.51 -2.21 22.60
N ASP A 80 9.55 -1.95 21.84
CA ASP A 80 9.47 -1.78 20.39
C ASP A 80 9.22 -3.13 19.70
N TYR A 81 8.04 -3.27 19.08
CA TYR A 81 7.60 -4.50 18.43
C TYR A 81 8.56 -4.95 17.31
N LEU A 82 8.89 -4.04 16.39
CA LEU A 82 9.80 -4.38 15.31
C LEU A 82 11.20 -4.73 15.82
N GLN A 83 11.72 -3.98 16.79
CA GLN A 83 13.04 -4.26 17.34
C GLN A 83 13.10 -5.65 17.99
N ALA A 84 12.02 -6.07 18.66
CA ALA A 84 11.96 -7.42 19.21
C ALA A 84 12.07 -8.50 18.14
N PHE A 85 11.42 -8.33 17.00
CA PHE A 85 11.57 -9.23 15.85
C PHE A 85 12.97 -9.18 15.25
N VAL A 86 13.56 -8.00 15.12
CA VAL A 86 14.93 -7.84 14.61
C VAL A 86 15.91 -8.58 15.51
N ASP A 87 15.85 -8.38 16.80
CA ASP A 87 16.76 -9.01 17.77
C ASP A 87 16.66 -10.54 17.69
N GLU A 88 15.46 -11.09 17.69
CA GLU A 88 15.28 -12.55 17.63
C GLU A 88 15.67 -13.13 16.27
N ALA A 89 15.33 -12.46 15.18
CA ALA A 89 15.74 -12.91 13.85
C ALA A 89 17.29 -13.00 13.74
N ARG A 90 18.00 -12.01 14.25
CA ARG A 90 19.47 -12.02 14.27
C ARG A 90 20.01 -13.17 15.11
N LYS A 91 19.43 -13.43 16.29
CA LYS A 91 19.83 -14.58 17.13
C LYS A 91 19.65 -15.91 16.39
N GLN A 92 18.57 -16.06 15.65
CA GLN A 92 18.26 -17.28 14.89
C GLN A 92 19.00 -17.39 13.55
N GLY A 93 19.74 -16.35 13.15
CA GLY A 93 20.37 -16.29 11.83
C GLY A 93 19.37 -16.19 10.68
N LEU A 94 18.20 -15.58 10.93
CA LEU A 94 17.17 -15.29 9.93
C LEU A 94 17.37 -13.89 9.36
N ARG A 95 17.11 -13.72 8.08
CA ARG A 95 16.96 -12.39 7.50
C ARG A 95 15.61 -11.81 7.90
N ILE A 96 15.58 -10.50 8.15
CA ILE A 96 14.38 -9.79 8.62
C ILE A 96 14.03 -8.65 7.67
N HIS A 97 12.77 -8.62 7.26
CA HIS A 97 12.18 -7.61 6.41
C HIS A 97 10.96 -7.02 7.09
N ALA A 98 10.71 -5.74 6.89
CA ALA A 98 9.47 -5.09 7.33
C ALA A 98 8.54 -4.84 6.15
N ALA A 99 7.24 -4.95 6.39
CA ALA A 99 6.22 -4.61 5.42
C ALA A 99 5.29 -3.53 5.97
N ILE A 100 4.78 -2.68 5.09
CA ILE A 100 3.77 -1.67 5.43
C ILE A 100 2.64 -1.67 4.43
N ASN A 101 1.41 -1.37 4.88
CA ASN A 101 0.27 -1.07 4.03
C ASN A 101 0.35 0.40 3.60
N THR A 102 0.99 0.66 2.49
CA THR A 102 1.56 1.95 2.09
C THR A 102 0.54 3.09 2.08
N PHE A 103 -0.49 3.00 1.25
CA PHE A 103 -1.45 4.09 1.08
C PHE A 103 -2.67 4.00 2.00
N VAL A 104 -2.62 3.18 3.03
CA VAL A 104 -3.67 3.17 4.04
C VAL A 104 -3.48 4.36 4.98
N GLY A 105 -4.48 5.25 5.02
CA GLY A 105 -4.46 6.46 5.85
C GLY A 105 -5.27 6.36 7.14
N GLY A 106 -6.05 5.29 7.28
CA GLY A 106 -6.87 5.05 8.46
C GLY A 106 -7.89 3.94 8.25
N ASN A 107 -8.64 3.64 9.29
CA ASN A 107 -9.69 2.64 9.28
C ASN A 107 -10.86 3.11 10.15
N GLN A 108 -12.09 2.82 9.75
CA GLN A 108 -13.28 3.22 10.50
C GLN A 108 -13.52 2.44 11.78
N ILE A 109 -12.74 1.40 12.03
CA ILE A 109 -12.90 0.52 13.20
C ILE A 109 -12.86 1.30 14.50
N ASP A 110 -13.75 0.99 15.44
CA ASP A 110 -13.85 1.61 16.77
C ASP A 110 -13.92 3.16 16.73
N GLY A 111 -14.59 3.71 15.74
CA GLY A 111 -14.73 5.17 15.59
C GLY A 111 -13.58 5.84 14.86
N GLY A 112 -12.59 5.09 14.42
CA GLY A 112 -11.54 5.56 13.56
C GLY A 112 -10.13 5.42 14.14
N THR A 113 -9.23 4.91 13.30
CA THR A 113 -7.79 4.82 13.55
C THR A 113 -7.03 5.48 12.41
N GLY A 114 -5.77 5.79 12.63
CA GLY A 114 -4.90 6.35 11.61
C GLY A 114 -5.00 7.88 11.47
N LEU A 115 -4.11 8.40 10.66
CA LEU A 115 -3.90 9.84 10.53
C LEU A 115 -5.14 10.57 10.00
N LEU A 116 -5.87 9.98 9.06
CA LEU A 116 -7.06 10.61 8.46
C LEU A 116 -8.20 10.83 9.47
N TYR A 117 -8.26 10.05 10.55
CA TYR A 117 -9.23 10.26 11.62
C TYR A 117 -8.71 11.20 12.71
N ARG A 118 -7.39 11.22 12.96
CA ARG A 118 -6.82 12.00 14.05
C ARG A 118 -6.49 13.44 13.70
N ASP A 119 -6.14 13.70 12.43
CA ASP A 119 -5.68 15.03 12.00
C ASP A 119 -6.56 15.59 10.88
N GLN A 120 -7.51 16.44 11.26
CA GLN A 120 -8.44 17.07 10.31
C GLN A 120 -7.73 18.00 9.31
N SER A 121 -6.52 18.48 9.61
CA SER A 121 -5.73 19.28 8.68
C SER A 121 -5.25 18.46 7.47
N LYS A 122 -5.35 17.12 7.53
CA LYS A 122 -4.98 16.17 6.47
C LYS A 122 -6.19 15.69 5.64
N ALA A 123 -7.34 16.34 5.76
CA ALA A 123 -8.56 15.93 5.04
C ALA A 123 -8.34 15.81 3.52
N GLU A 124 -7.52 16.67 2.93
CA GLU A 124 -7.21 16.65 1.50
C GLU A 124 -6.30 15.47 1.08
N TRP A 125 -5.70 14.77 2.04
CA TRP A 125 -4.90 13.58 1.75
C TRP A 125 -5.75 12.35 1.48
N ALA A 126 -7.03 12.37 1.85
CA ALA A 126 -7.94 11.25 1.63
C ALA A 126 -8.28 11.08 0.15
N THR A 127 -8.39 9.84 -0.28
CA THR A 127 -8.88 9.49 -1.61
C THR A 127 -10.27 10.11 -1.85
N GLN A 128 -10.47 10.66 -3.04
CA GLN A 128 -11.77 11.13 -3.53
C GLN A 128 -12.35 10.10 -4.51
N MET A 129 -13.52 9.57 -4.17
CA MET A 129 -14.17 8.49 -4.91
C MET A 129 -15.12 9.05 -5.96
N ASN A 130 -15.08 8.50 -7.16
CA ASN A 130 -16.06 8.79 -8.22
C ASN A 130 -17.34 7.98 -7.99
N MET A 131 -18.18 8.48 -7.10
CA MET A 131 -19.45 7.85 -6.73
C MET A 131 -20.60 8.30 -7.63
N GLN A 132 -21.69 7.55 -7.65
CA GLN A 132 -22.88 7.91 -8.44
C GLN A 132 -23.45 9.27 -8.05
N VAL A 133 -23.40 9.61 -6.76
CA VAL A 133 -23.88 10.88 -6.21
C VAL A 133 -22.91 12.05 -6.44
N GLY A 134 -21.73 11.79 -6.98
CA GLY A 134 -20.66 12.77 -7.19
C GLY A 134 -19.35 12.36 -6.55
N ILE A 135 -18.33 13.20 -6.72
CA ILE A 135 -17.03 13.00 -6.11
C ILE A 135 -17.16 13.11 -4.59
N THR A 136 -16.79 12.05 -3.89
CA THR A 136 -17.04 11.90 -2.45
C THR A 136 -15.76 11.44 -1.75
N SER A 137 -15.38 12.10 -0.67
CA SER A 137 -14.26 11.63 0.16
C SER A 137 -14.49 10.19 0.62
N VAL A 138 -13.44 9.37 0.55
CA VAL A 138 -13.48 8.00 1.08
C VAL A 138 -13.94 7.97 2.55
N MET A 139 -13.69 9.06 3.29
CA MET A 139 -14.13 9.20 4.69
C MET A 139 -15.65 9.14 4.85
N ASN A 140 -16.41 9.51 3.81
CA ASN A 140 -17.87 9.56 3.79
C ASN A 140 -18.50 8.41 3.01
N THR A 141 -17.74 7.32 2.79
CA THR A 141 -18.20 6.10 2.12
C THR A 141 -18.24 4.94 3.10
N SER A 142 -18.76 3.80 2.65
CA SER A 142 -18.80 2.56 3.44
C SER A 142 -17.46 1.80 3.44
N GLU A 143 -16.46 2.30 2.71
CA GLU A 143 -15.12 1.68 2.71
C GLU A 143 -14.53 1.70 4.12
N SER A 144 -14.22 0.53 4.68
CA SER A 144 -13.69 0.42 6.04
C SER A 144 -12.24 0.94 6.14
N THR A 145 -11.43 0.63 5.13
CA THR A 145 -10.06 1.11 5.03
C THR A 145 -10.03 2.43 4.26
N LYS A 146 -9.50 3.47 4.88
CA LYS A 146 -9.47 4.82 4.32
C LYS A 146 -8.12 5.08 3.66
N PHE A 147 -8.08 5.02 2.33
CA PHE A 147 -6.86 5.24 1.57
C PHE A 147 -6.49 6.72 1.49
N PHE A 148 -5.20 7.00 1.54
CA PHE A 148 -4.63 8.25 1.03
C PHE A 148 -4.77 8.31 -0.48
N ASN A 149 -4.80 9.53 -1.03
CA ASN A 149 -4.61 9.77 -2.46
C ASN A 149 -3.13 9.54 -2.83
N PRO A 150 -2.81 8.50 -3.61
CA PRO A 150 -1.42 8.22 -4.00
C PRO A 150 -0.76 9.33 -4.83
N ALA A 151 -1.56 10.16 -5.50
CA ALA A 151 -1.06 11.26 -6.32
C ALA A 151 -0.73 12.53 -5.51
N HIS A 152 -1.20 12.62 -4.27
CA HIS A 152 -1.00 13.84 -3.46
C HIS A 152 0.48 13.99 -3.07
N PRO A 153 1.14 15.10 -3.43
CA PRO A 153 2.58 15.28 -3.17
C PRO A 153 2.95 15.17 -1.69
N GLU A 154 2.14 15.74 -0.81
CA GLU A 154 2.40 15.70 0.65
C GLU A 154 2.25 14.29 1.22
N VAL A 155 1.33 13.49 0.70
CA VAL A 155 1.19 12.07 1.05
C VAL A 155 2.47 11.32 0.68
N GLN A 156 2.99 11.53 -0.51
CA GLN A 156 4.22 10.90 -0.97
C GLN A 156 5.42 11.29 -0.11
N THR A 157 5.54 12.57 0.26
CA THR A 157 6.60 13.06 1.15
C THR A 157 6.48 12.42 2.54
N PHE A 158 5.27 12.41 3.11
CA PHE A 158 5.00 11.77 4.40
C PHE A 158 5.41 10.29 4.40
N LEU A 159 5.03 9.55 3.38
CA LEU A 159 5.36 8.12 3.27
C LEU A 159 6.87 7.89 3.07
N CYS A 160 7.54 8.73 2.31
CA CYS A 160 8.99 8.66 2.17
C CYS A 160 9.70 8.93 3.51
N ASP A 161 9.23 9.90 4.28
CA ASP A 161 9.77 10.19 5.62
C ASP A 161 9.53 9.03 6.59
N LEU A 162 8.34 8.43 6.54
CA LEU A 162 8.01 7.25 7.33
C LEU A 162 8.91 6.05 6.99
N LEU A 163 9.18 5.85 5.70
CA LEU A 163 10.07 4.80 5.22
C LEU A 163 11.53 5.04 5.62
N LYS A 164 11.97 6.29 5.70
CA LYS A 164 13.30 6.62 6.22
C LYS A 164 13.44 6.23 7.69
N ASP A 165 12.43 6.49 8.51
CA ASP A 165 12.42 6.06 9.92
C ASP A 165 12.50 4.53 10.02
N LEU A 166 11.71 3.83 9.19
CA LEU A 166 11.72 2.37 9.12
C LEU A 166 13.08 1.82 8.70
N ALA A 167 13.73 2.43 7.70
CA ALA A 167 15.03 2.03 7.19
C ALA A 167 16.17 2.23 8.20
N GLY A 168 15.93 2.96 9.29
CA GLY A 168 16.86 3.10 10.41
C GLY A 168 17.05 1.84 11.24
N TYR A 169 16.12 0.88 11.15
CA TYR A 169 16.26 -0.42 11.80
C TYR A 169 17.26 -1.31 11.06
N ASP A 170 17.82 -2.29 11.75
CA ASP A 170 18.70 -3.30 11.15
C ASP A 170 17.89 -4.33 10.33
N LEU A 171 17.41 -3.90 9.18
CA LEU A 171 16.59 -4.68 8.27
C LEU A 171 17.37 -5.10 7.03
N ASP A 172 17.07 -6.29 6.52
CA ASP A 172 17.55 -6.77 5.23
C ASP A 172 16.73 -6.22 4.06
N GLY A 173 15.47 -5.91 4.30
CA GLY A 173 14.59 -5.39 3.27
C GLY A 173 13.32 -4.73 3.81
N ILE A 174 12.65 -4.00 2.91
CA ILE A 174 11.33 -3.39 3.13
C ILE A 174 10.44 -3.79 1.96
N PHE A 175 9.21 -4.22 2.27
CA PHE A 175 8.17 -4.52 1.30
C PHE A 175 7.03 -3.50 1.42
N LEU A 176 6.60 -2.96 0.28
CA LEU A 176 5.42 -2.11 0.19
C LEU A 176 4.22 -2.95 -0.24
N ASP A 177 3.29 -3.18 0.69
CA ASP A 177 1.96 -3.69 0.42
C ASP A 177 1.00 -2.53 0.19
N ARG A 178 -0.11 -2.76 -0.49
CA ARG A 178 -1.08 -1.71 -0.85
C ARG A 178 -0.46 -0.42 -1.39
N GLY A 179 0.61 -0.56 -2.15
CA GLY A 179 1.22 0.52 -2.93
C GLY A 179 0.41 0.77 -4.19
N ARG A 180 -0.82 1.24 -4.04
CA ARG A 180 -1.83 1.28 -5.10
C ARG A 180 -2.96 2.25 -4.78
N PHE A 181 -3.76 2.55 -5.79
CA PHE A 181 -5.07 3.19 -5.58
C PHE A 181 -6.05 2.20 -4.93
N LEU A 182 -7.10 2.72 -4.30
CA LEU A 182 -8.10 1.89 -3.63
C LEU A 182 -8.81 0.95 -4.61
N ASN A 183 -9.35 1.51 -5.70
CA ASN A 183 -10.06 0.77 -6.76
C ASN A 183 -10.20 1.65 -8.02
N LEU A 184 -11.01 1.21 -8.98
CA LEU A 184 -11.23 1.95 -10.23
C LEU A 184 -11.90 3.32 -10.02
N GLN A 185 -12.65 3.51 -8.93
CA GLN A 185 -13.30 4.77 -8.59
C GLN A 185 -12.36 5.81 -7.95
N ALA A 186 -11.10 5.50 -7.82
CA ALA A 186 -10.09 6.35 -7.17
C ALA A 186 -8.91 6.68 -8.12
N ASP A 187 -8.24 7.81 -8.00
CA ASP A 187 -8.63 8.99 -7.22
C ASP A 187 -9.12 10.08 -8.17
N PHE A 188 -10.26 10.68 -7.85
CA PHE A 188 -10.87 11.70 -8.70
C PHE A 188 -10.85 13.09 -8.04
N SER A 189 -9.84 13.38 -7.21
CA SER A 189 -9.64 14.69 -6.62
C SER A 189 -9.24 15.74 -7.67
N GLU A 190 -9.34 17.01 -7.32
CA GLU A 190 -8.85 18.10 -8.15
C GLU A 190 -7.33 18.03 -8.36
N GLU A 191 -6.58 17.51 -7.38
CA GLU A 191 -5.14 17.31 -7.54
C GLU A 191 -4.83 16.25 -8.61
N SER A 192 -5.55 15.13 -8.60
CA SER A 192 -5.39 14.10 -9.64
C SER A 192 -5.83 14.61 -11.01
N ARG A 193 -6.92 15.38 -11.07
CA ARG A 193 -7.37 16.02 -12.31
C ARG A 193 -6.28 16.93 -12.88
N LYS A 194 -5.74 17.82 -12.06
CA LYS A 194 -4.66 18.74 -12.44
C LYS A 194 -3.45 18.01 -12.98
N GLN A 195 -2.96 16.99 -12.25
CA GLN A 195 -1.82 16.21 -12.69
C GLN A 195 -2.09 15.46 -14.00
N PHE A 196 -3.30 14.93 -14.15
CA PHE A 196 -3.68 14.25 -15.39
C PHE A 196 -3.74 15.22 -16.58
N GLU A 197 -4.32 16.40 -16.39
CA GLU A 197 -4.35 17.44 -17.43
C GLU A 197 -2.91 17.83 -17.86
N GLU A 198 -1.99 17.94 -16.92
CA GLU A 198 -0.56 18.15 -17.18
C GLU A 198 0.07 16.97 -17.92
N TYR A 199 -0.20 15.75 -17.47
CA TYR A 199 0.25 14.51 -18.12
C TYR A 199 -0.19 14.44 -19.59
N MET A 200 -1.36 14.95 -19.90
CA MET A 200 -1.92 15.02 -21.26
C MET A 200 -1.44 16.24 -22.07
N GLY A 201 -0.42 16.94 -21.59
CA GLY A 201 0.16 18.08 -22.30
C GLY A 201 -0.54 19.42 -22.08
N GLY A 202 -1.26 19.55 -20.97
CA GLY A 202 -1.93 20.80 -20.58
C GLY A 202 -3.34 20.94 -21.14
N ILE A 203 -4.01 19.82 -21.42
CA ILE A 203 -5.43 19.85 -21.82
C ILE A 203 -6.32 20.32 -20.66
N ARG A 204 -7.55 20.70 -21.01
CA ARG A 204 -8.62 20.94 -20.04
C ARG A 204 -9.75 19.95 -20.29
N ILE A 205 -10.09 19.14 -19.30
CA ILE A 205 -11.20 18.21 -19.41
C ILE A 205 -12.51 19.00 -19.32
N GLN A 206 -13.31 18.94 -20.37
CA GLN A 206 -14.55 19.73 -20.45
C GLN A 206 -15.68 19.11 -19.62
N ASN A 207 -15.74 17.80 -19.52
CA ASN A 207 -16.78 17.08 -18.81
C ASN A 207 -16.14 16.08 -17.83
N TYR A 208 -15.76 16.58 -16.66
CA TYR A 208 -15.15 15.78 -15.61
C TYR A 208 -16.21 15.36 -14.59
N PRO A 209 -16.27 14.08 -14.16
CA PRO A 209 -15.37 12.98 -14.50
C PRO A 209 -15.80 12.16 -15.73
N ASN A 210 -16.89 12.50 -16.40
CA ASN A 210 -17.55 11.68 -17.43
C ASN A 210 -16.63 11.37 -18.64
N ASP A 211 -15.77 12.28 -19.00
CA ASP A 211 -14.81 12.06 -20.09
C ASP A 211 -13.71 11.04 -19.72
N ILE A 212 -13.63 10.65 -18.45
CA ILE A 212 -12.75 9.60 -17.94
C ILE A 212 -13.55 8.34 -17.64
N LEU A 213 -14.50 8.44 -16.71
CA LEU A 213 -15.32 7.31 -16.26
C LEU A 213 -16.65 7.84 -15.70
N ALA A 214 -17.75 7.22 -16.09
CA ALA A 214 -19.07 7.62 -15.61
C ALA A 214 -19.17 7.55 -14.09
N PRO A 215 -19.87 8.50 -13.44
CA PRO A 215 -20.08 8.48 -12.00
C PRO A 215 -20.66 7.16 -11.52
N GLY A 216 -20.03 6.57 -10.49
CA GLY A 216 -20.43 5.32 -9.89
C GLY A 216 -19.95 4.06 -10.60
N ALA A 217 -19.31 4.16 -11.77
CA ALA A 217 -18.82 2.99 -12.48
C ALA A 217 -17.69 2.30 -11.69
N SER A 218 -17.86 1.00 -11.42
CA SER A 218 -16.91 0.17 -10.70
C SER A 218 -16.21 -0.86 -11.58
N SER A 219 -16.53 -0.87 -12.88
CA SER A 219 -15.90 -1.72 -13.90
C SER A 219 -15.73 -0.94 -15.20
N LEU A 220 -14.87 -1.45 -16.09
CA LEU A 220 -14.63 -0.83 -17.39
C LEU A 220 -15.90 -0.91 -18.26
N PRO A 221 -16.32 0.22 -18.87
CA PRO A 221 -17.46 0.24 -19.76
C PRO A 221 -17.16 -0.43 -21.08
N ALA A 222 -18.20 -0.89 -21.79
CA ALA A 222 -18.06 -1.45 -23.13
C ALA A 222 -17.52 -0.41 -24.14
N THR A 223 -17.97 0.84 -24.02
CA THR A 223 -17.47 1.98 -24.81
C THR A 223 -16.68 2.90 -23.91
N TYR A 224 -15.40 3.09 -24.22
CA TYR A 224 -14.51 3.91 -23.41
C TYR A 224 -14.79 5.40 -23.62
N PRO A 225 -14.95 6.16 -22.51
CA PRO A 225 -14.86 7.62 -22.58
C PRO A 225 -13.52 8.07 -23.16
N LYS A 226 -13.49 9.32 -23.62
CA LYS A 226 -12.39 9.91 -24.37
C LYS A 226 -11.01 9.72 -23.73
N TYR A 227 -10.91 9.84 -22.42
CA TYR A 227 -9.63 9.84 -21.71
C TYR A 227 -9.38 8.59 -20.84
N LEU A 228 -10.26 7.58 -20.86
CA LEU A 228 -10.15 6.46 -19.94
C LEU A 228 -8.82 5.71 -20.06
N THR A 229 -8.41 5.35 -21.29
CA THR A 229 -7.13 4.65 -21.49
C THR A 229 -5.95 5.44 -20.95
N LYS A 230 -5.90 6.74 -21.23
CA LYS A 230 -4.82 7.61 -20.73
C LYS A 230 -4.86 7.82 -19.22
N TRP A 231 -6.06 7.80 -18.63
CA TRP A 231 -6.23 7.86 -17.18
C TRP A 231 -5.65 6.61 -16.49
N LEU A 232 -5.89 5.42 -17.05
CA LEU A 232 -5.31 4.18 -16.54
C LEU A 232 -3.78 4.18 -16.64
N GLU A 233 -3.22 4.70 -17.72
CA GLU A 233 -1.78 4.91 -17.87
C GLU A 233 -1.22 5.89 -16.84
N PHE A 234 -1.90 7.02 -16.65
CA PHE A 234 -1.52 8.05 -15.69
C PHE A 234 -1.48 7.51 -14.26
N ARG A 235 -2.50 6.75 -13.84
CA ARG A 235 -2.55 6.15 -12.50
C ARG A 235 -1.37 5.19 -12.29
N ALA A 236 -1.08 4.36 -13.27
CA ALA A 236 0.06 3.46 -13.20
C ALA A 236 1.39 4.22 -13.09
N LYS A 237 1.52 5.34 -13.82
CA LYS A 237 2.70 6.22 -13.71
C LYS A 237 2.83 6.85 -12.33
N VAL A 238 1.74 7.28 -11.72
CA VAL A 238 1.74 7.82 -10.35
C VAL A 238 2.34 6.81 -9.37
N ILE A 239 1.90 5.56 -9.43
CA ILE A 239 2.41 4.50 -8.55
C ILE A 239 3.87 4.19 -8.86
N TYR A 240 4.23 4.05 -10.14
CA TYR A 240 5.61 3.81 -10.55
C TYR A 240 6.56 4.91 -10.05
N ASP A 241 6.21 6.17 -10.27
CA ASP A 241 7.04 7.31 -9.84
C ASP A 241 7.17 7.35 -8.32
N PHE A 242 6.11 7.05 -7.59
CA PHE A 242 6.17 6.93 -6.13
C PHE A 242 7.11 5.80 -5.70
N MET A 243 7.06 4.63 -6.33
CA MET A 243 7.95 3.51 -6.00
C MET A 243 9.42 3.90 -6.20
N GLN A 244 9.74 4.69 -7.23
CA GLN A 244 11.08 5.20 -7.44
C GLN A 244 11.51 6.16 -6.32
N LYS A 245 10.63 7.07 -5.91
CA LYS A 245 10.87 7.99 -4.78
C LYS A 245 11.09 7.23 -3.47
N ALA A 246 10.24 6.26 -3.20
CA ALA A 246 10.33 5.42 -1.99
C ALA A 246 11.63 4.62 -1.95
N ARG A 247 11.99 4.01 -3.07
CA ARG A 247 13.26 3.28 -3.21
C ARG A 247 14.46 4.19 -2.96
N THR A 248 14.47 5.37 -3.54
CA THR A 248 15.53 6.37 -3.35
C THR A 248 15.62 6.80 -1.89
N ALA A 249 14.49 7.05 -1.23
CA ALA A 249 14.45 7.44 0.18
C ALA A 249 15.03 6.35 1.09
N VAL A 250 14.61 5.11 0.90
CA VAL A 250 15.05 3.96 1.69
C VAL A 250 16.55 3.69 1.49
N LYS A 251 17.01 3.66 0.24
CA LYS A 251 18.41 3.40 -0.09
C LYS A 251 19.33 4.58 0.27
N GLY A 252 18.78 5.78 0.38
CA GLY A 252 19.51 6.95 0.91
C GLY A 252 19.89 6.78 2.38
N VAL A 253 19.06 6.10 3.18
CA VAL A 253 19.36 5.77 4.57
C VAL A 253 20.26 4.53 4.68
N LYS A 254 19.97 3.48 3.89
CA LYS A 254 20.68 2.21 3.95
C LYS A 254 20.89 1.68 2.52
N PRO A 255 22.03 1.95 1.89
CA PRO A 255 22.26 1.60 0.47
C PRO A 255 22.12 0.12 0.13
N GLY A 256 22.46 -0.75 1.05
CA GLY A 256 22.42 -2.22 0.85
C GLY A 256 21.04 -2.85 1.10
N ILE A 257 20.06 -2.10 1.59
CA ILE A 257 18.74 -2.65 1.90
C ILE A 257 18.01 -3.09 0.62
N LYS A 258 17.31 -4.20 0.69
CA LYS A 258 16.43 -4.64 -0.39
C LYS A 258 15.10 -3.89 -0.33
N PHE A 259 14.56 -3.58 -1.49
CA PHE A 259 13.28 -2.91 -1.63
C PHE A 259 12.40 -3.75 -2.54
N GLY A 260 11.20 -4.08 -2.07
CA GLY A 260 10.25 -4.91 -2.79
C GLY A 260 8.83 -4.38 -2.70
N VAL A 261 7.98 -4.93 -3.56
CA VAL A 261 6.54 -4.66 -3.54
C VAL A 261 5.79 -5.97 -3.38
N TYR A 262 4.69 -5.93 -2.63
CA TYR A 262 3.76 -7.05 -2.54
C TYR A 262 2.58 -6.74 -3.46
N VAL A 263 2.34 -7.63 -4.41
CA VAL A 263 1.24 -7.53 -5.38
C VAL A 263 0.53 -8.87 -5.50
N GLY A 264 -0.74 -8.85 -5.90
CA GLY A 264 -1.50 -10.07 -6.12
C GLY A 264 -1.09 -10.80 -7.41
N GLY A 265 -1.53 -12.04 -7.55
CA GLY A 265 -1.33 -12.83 -8.76
C GLY A 265 -2.41 -12.61 -9.85
N TRP A 266 -3.00 -11.42 -9.94
CA TRP A 266 -4.14 -11.10 -10.81
C TRP A 266 -3.78 -10.00 -11.83
N TYR A 267 -2.73 -10.24 -12.55
CA TYR A 267 -2.12 -9.29 -13.50
C TYR A 267 -3.11 -8.66 -14.48
N SER A 268 -4.08 -9.42 -14.96
CA SER A 268 -5.07 -8.93 -15.93
C SER A 268 -6.00 -7.84 -15.40
N THR A 269 -6.06 -7.63 -14.09
CA THR A 269 -6.91 -6.62 -13.44
C THR A 269 -6.11 -5.55 -12.68
N TYR A 270 -4.81 -5.51 -12.83
CA TYR A 270 -3.94 -4.51 -12.16
C TYR A 270 -4.31 -3.07 -12.49
N TYR A 271 -4.91 -2.82 -13.65
CA TYR A 271 -5.41 -1.51 -14.04
C TYR A 271 -6.45 -0.95 -13.05
N ASP A 272 -7.19 -1.80 -12.34
CA ASP A 272 -8.18 -1.36 -11.36
C ASP A 272 -7.57 -0.53 -10.22
N VAL A 273 -6.31 -0.77 -9.93
CA VAL A 273 -5.63 -0.19 -8.77
C VAL A 273 -4.32 0.54 -9.11
N GLY A 274 -4.02 0.69 -10.39
CA GLY A 274 -2.82 1.42 -10.85
C GLY A 274 -1.50 0.69 -10.67
N VAL A 275 -1.52 -0.65 -10.52
CA VAL A 275 -0.29 -1.47 -10.48
C VAL A 275 0.03 -2.12 -11.83
N ASN A 276 -0.53 -1.58 -12.90
CA ASN A 276 -0.30 -1.98 -14.28
C ASN A 276 0.96 -1.32 -14.89
N TRP A 277 1.97 -1.07 -14.08
CA TRP A 277 3.27 -0.59 -14.51
C TRP A 277 4.24 -1.76 -14.72
N ALA A 278 5.20 -1.58 -15.62
CA ALA A 278 6.19 -2.60 -15.97
C ALA A 278 7.44 -1.97 -16.57
N ALA A 279 8.49 -2.77 -16.73
CA ALA A 279 9.68 -2.36 -17.47
C ALA A 279 9.35 -2.02 -18.92
N SER A 280 10.07 -1.05 -19.50
CA SER A 280 9.90 -0.62 -20.89
C SER A 280 10.10 -1.75 -21.90
N THR A 281 10.90 -2.75 -21.52
CA THR A 281 11.20 -3.91 -22.33
C THR A 281 10.24 -5.07 -22.10
N TYR A 282 9.27 -4.94 -21.19
CA TYR A 282 8.35 -6.01 -20.86
C TYR A 282 7.30 -6.19 -21.95
N ASP A 283 7.31 -7.35 -22.58
CA ASP A 283 6.33 -7.74 -23.60
C ASP A 283 5.34 -8.74 -23.01
N THR A 284 4.14 -8.27 -22.69
CA THR A 284 3.08 -9.09 -22.11
C THR A 284 2.63 -10.20 -23.06
N SER A 285 2.74 -10.02 -24.37
CA SER A 285 2.33 -11.03 -25.35
C SER A 285 3.17 -12.31 -25.28
N ARG A 286 4.40 -12.17 -24.82
CA ARG A 286 5.33 -13.28 -24.65
C ARG A 286 4.84 -14.32 -23.62
N TYR A 287 4.09 -13.86 -22.64
CA TYR A 287 3.64 -14.70 -21.53
C TYR A 287 2.12 -14.95 -21.56
N TYR A 288 1.39 -14.05 -22.18
CA TYR A 288 -0.07 -14.06 -22.20
C TYR A 288 -0.59 -13.74 -23.60
N ASN A 289 -1.20 -14.71 -24.24
CA ASN A 289 -1.76 -14.54 -25.59
C ASN A 289 -2.90 -13.51 -25.68
N TRP A 290 -3.52 -13.16 -24.54
CA TRP A 290 -4.57 -12.15 -24.44
C TRP A 290 -4.03 -10.70 -24.33
N ALA A 291 -2.73 -10.50 -24.13
CA ALA A 291 -2.17 -9.23 -23.69
C ALA A 291 -1.92 -8.22 -24.81
N THR A 292 -1.87 -8.64 -26.06
CA THR A 292 -1.38 -7.79 -27.15
C THR A 292 -2.31 -6.66 -27.57
N SER A 293 -3.60 -6.93 -27.78
CA SER A 293 -4.53 -5.93 -28.26
C SER A 293 -5.46 -5.41 -27.18
N LYS A 294 -6.10 -6.33 -26.47
CA LYS A 294 -7.08 -5.99 -25.45
C LYS A 294 -6.48 -5.17 -24.30
N TYR A 295 -5.32 -5.60 -23.80
CA TYR A 295 -4.73 -5.00 -22.59
C TYR A 295 -3.88 -3.74 -22.87
N LYS A 296 -3.58 -3.43 -24.11
CA LYS A 296 -3.04 -2.10 -24.47
C LYS A 296 -3.94 -0.97 -23.99
N ASN A 297 -5.25 -1.20 -24.08
CA ASN A 297 -6.23 -0.20 -23.66
C ASN A 297 -6.34 -0.05 -22.13
N TYR A 298 -5.63 -0.86 -21.36
CA TYR A 298 -5.59 -0.81 -19.90
C TYR A 298 -4.33 -0.10 -19.37
N GLY A 299 -3.49 0.44 -20.25
CA GLY A 299 -2.31 1.19 -19.87
C GLY A 299 -1.07 0.36 -19.49
N TYR A 300 -1.09 -0.95 -19.70
CA TYR A 300 0.01 -1.84 -19.29
C TYR A 300 1.36 -1.55 -19.98
N ALA A 301 1.36 -0.86 -21.08
CA ALA A 301 2.58 -0.54 -21.81
C ALA A 301 3.10 0.89 -21.56
N ALA A 302 2.41 1.66 -20.75
CA ALA A 302 2.69 3.07 -20.60
C ALA A 302 3.68 3.41 -19.50
N CYS A 303 3.79 2.57 -18.49
CA CYS A 303 4.61 2.81 -17.30
C CYS A 303 5.80 1.88 -17.28
N MET A 304 6.96 2.49 -17.32
CA MET A 304 8.23 1.83 -17.55
C MET A 304 9.16 2.04 -16.36
N ASP A 305 10.14 1.16 -16.22
CA ASP A 305 11.23 1.31 -15.25
C ASP A 305 12.35 2.22 -15.79
#